data_de12d74c17789476c5df8bdb34314ba4
#
_entry.id   de12d74c17789476c5df8bdb34314ba4
#
_cell.length_a   1.000
_cell.length_b   1.000
_cell.length_c   1.000
_cell.angle_alpha   90.00
_cell.angle_beta   90.00
_cell.angle_gamma   90.00
#
_symmetry.space_group_name_H-M   'P 1'
#
loop_
_entity.id
_entity.type
_entity.pdbx_description
1 polymer ?
#
loop_
_entity_poly.entity_id
_entity_poly.type
_entity_poly.pdbx_seq_one_letter_code
_entity_poly.pdbx_strand_id
1 'polypeptide(L)'
;MNFFRTILFIIILNIPGFAQDYLPSMDYSAMMNIRYYENNGGFLIETVPIFFPPEDMSSVEFEVATSSGETKFKKNVYVNKWQQFPIVDGIRPQGSGNIKLKQAGDFVLRVNVAGKEITRIPFKMSVQNSGDPFNPQSTYTKEGPWSKLGYISVNPERAEDPITFNWWGRIGELPNGKGGMMTVQIMRSGKEVAVSKGSFISKKSWQSASRKLKQSGSNSRNNFTLADLTQNDGTYEVVLKAGDKTIRTYIATVSGGKLQHHPRSAMDYSPHADYITPKVIYNGSGSASNNKMMDAYWVETK
;
A
#
# COMPACT_ATOMS: atom_id res chain seq x y z
N MET A 1 -1.72 70.81 -23.47
CA MET A 1 -2.35 69.59 -23.93
C MET A 1 -1.40 68.44 -23.60
N ASN A 2 -1.53 67.91 -22.37
CA ASN A 2 -0.61 66.93 -21.80
C ASN A 2 -1.20 65.51 -21.95
N PHE A 3 -0.56 64.70 -22.76
CA PHE A 3 -0.87 63.26 -22.89
C PHE A 3 -0.20 62.49 -21.77
N PHE A 4 -0.98 62.09 -20.77
CA PHE A 4 -0.56 61.06 -19.82
C PHE A 4 -0.62 59.67 -20.51
N ARG A 5 0.54 59.08 -20.77
CA ARG A 5 0.65 57.68 -21.16
C ARG A 5 0.65 56.86 -19.86
N THR A 6 -0.46 56.20 -19.57
CA THR A 6 -0.56 55.19 -18.53
C THR A 6 0.10 53.92 -19.08
N ILE A 7 1.29 53.61 -18.57
CA ILE A 7 1.94 52.32 -18.79
C ILE A 7 1.33 51.31 -17.83
N LEU A 8 0.51 50.42 -18.37
CA LEU A 8 -0.04 49.28 -17.62
C LEU A 8 1.06 48.23 -17.49
N PHE A 9 1.71 48.12 -16.32
CA PHE A 9 2.59 47.02 -15.99
C PHE A 9 1.73 45.78 -15.71
N ILE A 10 1.65 44.86 -16.68
CA ILE A 10 1.14 43.53 -16.44
C ILE A 10 2.24 42.77 -15.72
N ILE A 11 2.15 42.69 -14.40
CA ILE A 11 2.93 41.77 -13.61
C ILE A 11 2.38 40.37 -13.89
N ILE A 12 2.99 39.65 -14.80
CA ILE A 12 2.79 38.21 -14.95
C ILE A 12 3.42 37.60 -13.70
N LEU A 13 2.60 37.39 -12.68
CA LEU A 13 2.95 36.48 -11.59
C LEU A 13 3.12 35.10 -12.23
N ASN A 14 4.35 34.78 -12.60
CA ASN A 14 4.76 33.39 -12.72
C ASN A 14 4.60 32.79 -11.32
N ILE A 15 3.42 32.27 -11.05
CA ILE A 15 3.25 31.31 -9.97
C ILE A 15 4.05 30.11 -10.43
N PRO A 16 5.21 29.80 -9.83
CA PRO A 16 5.85 28.54 -10.10
C PRO A 16 4.79 27.51 -9.76
N GLY A 17 4.29 26.80 -10.77
CA GLY A 17 3.59 25.56 -10.53
C GLY A 17 4.53 24.74 -9.68
N PHE A 18 4.20 24.59 -8.40
CA PHE A 18 4.92 23.68 -7.54
C PHE A 18 4.75 22.31 -8.18
N ALA A 19 5.68 21.93 -9.04
CA ALA A 19 5.91 20.55 -9.34
C ALA A 19 6.22 19.93 -7.99
N GLN A 20 5.27 19.22 -7.45
CA GLN A 20 5.40 18.59 -6.16
C GLN A 20 6.43 17.48 -6.37
N ASP A 21 7.68 17.73 -5.97
CA ASP A 21 8.77 16.77 -6.08
C ASP A 21 8.47 15.60 -5.14
N TYR A 22 7.86 14.57 -5.70
CA TYR A 22 7.63 13.34 -4.97
C TYR A 22 8.94 12.61 -4.76
N LEU A 23 9.18 12.14 -3.55
CA LEU A 23 10.33 11.31 -3.26
C LEU A 23 10.19 9.94 -3.94
N PRO A 24 11.26 9.42 -4.53
CA PRO A 24 11.27 8.06 -5.06
C PRO A 24 10.87 7.06 -3.98
N SER A 25 9.91 6.21 -4.28
CA SER A 25 9.45 5.19 -3.34
C SER A 25 8.99 3.94 -4.07
N MET A 26 9.08 2.80 -3.39
CA MET A 26 8.45 1.58 -3.86
C MET A 26 6.95 1.63 -3.57
N ASP A 27 6.13 1.13 -4.49
CA ASP A 27 4.72 0.90 -4.20
C ASP A 27 4.60 -0.04 -3.01
N TYR A 28 4.09 0.48 -1.90
CA TYR A 28 3.90 -0.34 -0.71
C TYR A 28 2.93 -1.50 -0.95
N SER A 29 1.93 -1.33 -1.84
CA SER A 29 1.05 -2.42 -2.23
C SER A 29 1.81 -3.58 -2.88
N ALA A 30 2.92 -3.29 -3.53
CA ALA A 30 3.79 -4.28 -4.14
C ALA A 30 4.57 -5.12 -3.13
N MET A 31 4.69 -4.68 -1.87
CA MET A 31 5.21 -5.53 -0.80
C MET A 31 4.42 -6.83 -0.65
N MET A 32 3.17 -6.83 -1.09
CA MET A 32 2.34 -8.02 -1.13
C MET A 32 2.76 -9.02 -2.20
N ASN A 33 3.49 -8.55 -3.20
CA ASN A 33 4.08 -9.42 -4.22
C ASN A 33 5.36 -10.10 -3.72
N ILE A 34 5.82 -9.78 -2.52
CA ILE A 34 6.82 -10.57 -1.82
C ILE A 34 6.13 -11.82 -1.29
N ARG A 35 6.05 -12.83 -2.12
CA ARG A 35 5.52 -14.12 -1.70
C ARG A 35 6.50 -14.78 -0.74
N TYR A 36 5.96 -15.13 0.39
CA TYR A 36 6.66 -15.89 1.38
C TYR A 36 6.09 -17.31 1.43
N TYR A 37 6.91 -18.27 1.11
CA TYR A 37 6.51 -19.67 1.18
C TYR A 37 6.65 -20.17 2.61
N GLU A 38 5.53 -20.22 3.32
CA GLU A 38 5.46 -20.59 4.74
C GLU A 38 6.10 -21.94 5.03
N ASN A 39 6.08 -22.88 4.06
CA ASN A 39 6.59 -24.23 4.25
C ASN A 39 8.10 -24.38 4.10
N ASN A 40 8.80 -23.41 3.52
CA ASN A 40 10.23 -23.56 3.24
C ASN A 40 11.08 -22.33 3.55
N GLY A 41 10.46 -21.26 4.10
CA GLY A 41 11.15 -20.02 4.40
C GLY A 41 11.62 -19.24 3.16
N GLY A 42 11.05 -19.53 2.00
CA GLY A 42 11.44 -18.87 0.76
C GLY A 42 10.83 -17.49 0.58
N PHE A 43 11.61 -16.56 0.01
CA PHE A 43 11.12 -15.29 -0.49
C PHE A 43 11.08 -15.31 -2.02
N LEU A 44 9.99 -14.80 -2.57
CA LEU A 44 9.89 -14.40 -3.95
C LEU A 44 9.45 -12.95 -3.98
N ILE A 45 10.26 -12.10 -4.62
CA ILE A 45 9.87 -10.73 -4.91
C ILE A 45 9.35 -10.73 -6.34
N GLU A 46 8.05 -10.51 -6.51
CA GLU A 46 7.43 -10.32 -7.81
C GLU A 46 7.65 -8.89 -8.30
N THR A 47 7.06 -8.56 -9.43
CA THR A 47 7.13 -7.22 -10.05
C THR A 47 6.74 -6.13 -9.06
N VAL A 48 7.61 -5.15 -8.89
CA VAL A 48 7.42 -4.03 -7.96
C VAL A 48 7.56 -2.71 -8.70
N PRO A 49 6.51 -1.89 -8.80
CA PRO A 49 6.63 -0.56 -9.33
C PRO A 49 7.44 0.34 -8.39
N ILE A 50 8.31 1.15 -8.98
CA ILE A 50 8.96 2.26 -8.29
C ILE A 50 8.31 3.54 -8.77
N PHE A 51 7.66 4.25 -7.87
CA PHE A 51 7.07 5.55 -8.15
C PHE A 51 8.12 6.64 -8.09
N PHE A 52 7.95 7.64 -8.96
CA PHE A 52 8.83 8.80 -9.01
C PHE A 52 10.30 8.39 -9.02
N PRO A 53 10.70 7.55 -9.99
CA PRO A 53 12.05 7.01 -10.02
C PRO A 53 13.07 8.12 -10.12
N PRO A 54 14.26 7.98 -9.52
CA PRO A 54 15.37 8.87 -9.79
C PRO A 54 15.78 8.75 -11.26
N GLU A 55 16.48 9.76 -11.79
CA GLU A 55 16.95 9.75 -13.19
C GLU A 55 17.84 8.54 -13.48
N ASP A 56 18.71 8.17 -12.54
CA ASP A 56 19.56 6.99 -12.65
C ASP A 56 18.85 5.75 -12.07
N MET A 57 18.43 4.88 -12.95
CA MET A 57 17.87 3.56 -12.66
C MET A 57 18.78 2.42 -13.15
N SER A 58 20.08 2.70 -13.30
CA SER A 58 21.05 1.72 -13.82
C SER A 58 21.17 0.46 -12.95
N SER A 59 20.94 0.60 -11.65
CA SER A 59 20.96 -0.53 -10.72
C SER A 59 19.83 -0.41 -9.70
N VAL A 60 19.11 -1.50 -9.51
CA VAL A 60 18.14 -1.65 -8.42
C VAL A 60 18.52 -2.88 -7.63
N GLU A 61 18.62 -2.71 -6.34
CA GLU A 61 19.06 -3.75 -5.42
C GLU A 61 18.05 -3.93 -4.30
N PHE A 62 17.69 -5.18 -4.05
CA PHE A 62 16.95 -5.58 -2.85
C PHE A 62 17.91 -6.19 -1.84
N GLU A 63 17.80 -5.73 -0.61
CA GLU A 63 18.55 -6.25 0.52
C GLU A 63 17.60 -6.63 1.64
N VAL A 64 17.80 -7.81 2.23
CA VAL A 64 17.20 -8.15 3.54
C VAL A 64 18.32 -8.23 4.56
N ALA A 65 18.19 -7.43 5.61
CA ALA A 65 19.11 -7.40 6.72
C ALA A 65 18.37 -7.64 8.04
N THR A 66 19.11 -7.98 9.07
CA THR A 66 18.57 -7.94 10.46
C THR A 66 18.35 -6.50 10.87
N SER A 67 17.58 -6.28 11.92
CA SER A 67 17.42 -4.95 12.53
C SER A 67 18.76 -4.34 13.01
N SER A 68 19.74 -5.21 13.34
CA SER A 68 21.10 -4.79 13.72
C SER A 68 22.00 -4.47 12.51
N GLY A 69 21.53 -4.68 11.28
CA GLY A 69 22.25 -4.31 10.05
C GLY A 69 23.02 -5.44 9.37
N GLU A 70 23.01 -6.67 9.89
CA GLU A 70 23.64 -7.81 9.22
C GLU A 70 22.85 -8.19 7.96
N THR A 71 23.47 -8.10 6.79
CA THR A 71 22.84 -8.52 5.52
C THR A 71 22.65 -10.03 5.48
N LYS A 72 21.40 -10.46 5.28
CA LYS A 72 21.07 -11.88 5.10
C LYS A 72 21.04 -12.29 3.64
N PHE A 73 20.58 -11.40 2.78
CA PHE A 73 20.77 -11.53 1.33
C PHE A 73 20.70 -10.17 0.64
N LYS A 74 21.28 -10.11 -0.53
CA LYS A 74 21.34 -8.94 -1.38
C LYS A 74 21.27 -9.39 -2.83
N LYS A 75 20.48 -8.69 -3.64
CA LYS A 75 20.32 -9.05 -5.05
C LYS A 75 20.01 -7.86 -5.92
N ASN A 76 20.75 -7.74 -7.01
CA ASN A 76 20.43 -6.82 -8.09
C ASN A 76 19.26 -7.36 -8.91
N VAL A 77 18.40 -6.47 -9.33
CA VAL A 77 17.23 -6.77 -10.13
C VAL A 77 17.23 -5.95 -11.42
N TYR A 78 16.61 -6.50 -12.44
CA TYR A 78 16.49 -5.79 -13.71
C TYR A 78 15.30 -4.83 -13.67
N VAL A 79 15.51 -3.63 -14.23
CA VAL A 79 14.46 -2.66 -14.45
C VAL A 79 13.88 -2.86 -15.82
N ASN A 80 12.58 -3.11 -15.89
CA ASN A 80 11.86 -3.18 -17.13
C ASN A 80 11.14 -1.85 -17.40
N LYS A 81 11.45 -1.18 -18.52
CA LYS A 81 10.85 0.10 -18.89
C LYS A 81 9.54 -0.05 -19.68
N TRP A 82 8.82 -1.12 -19.46
CA TRP A 82 7.65 -1.48 -20.28
C TRP A 82 6.44 -0.57 -20.12
N GLN A 83 6.42 0.30 -19.12
CA GLN A 83 5.25 1.11 -18.80
C GLN A 83 5.66 2.56 -18.51
N GLN A 84 4.68 3.41 -18.35
CA GLN A 84 4.83 4.82 -18.01
C GLN A 84 5.67 5.03 -16.72
N PHE A 85 5.75 4.00 -15.87
CA PHE A 85 6.62 3.94 -14.70
C PHE A 85 7.61 2.78 -14.83
N PRO A 86 8.85 2.94 -14.39
CA PRO A 86 9.78 1.83 -14.34
C PRO A 86 9.24 0.79 -13.37
N ILE A 87 9.11 -0.42 -13.88
CA ILE A 87 8.75 -1.59 -13.12
C ILE A 87 10.01 -2.38 -12.88
N VAL A 88 10.32 -2.61 -11.63
CA VAL A 88 11.31 -3.61 -11.29
C VAL A 88 10.67 -4.96 -11.52
N ASP A 89 11.04 -5.61 -12.60
CA ASP A 89 10.68 -6.99 -12.82
C ASP A 89 11.31 -7.83 -11.72
N GLY A 90 10.41 -8.47 -10.99
CA GLY A 90 10.77 -9.17 -9.79
C GLY A 90 11.91 -10.12 -9.99
N ILE A 91 12.57 -10.40 -8.91
CA ILE A 91 13.57 -11.43 -8.83
C ILE A 91 12.88 -12.76 -9.17
N ARG A 92 12.75 -13.06 -10.45
CA ARG A 92 12.67 -14.45 -10.84
C ARG A 92 14.06 -15.01 -10.57
N PRO A 93 14.23 -15.92 -9.62
CA PRO A 93 15.50 -16.61 -9.49
C PRO A 93 15.69 -17.39 -10.79
N GLN A 94 16.45 -16.81 -11.71
CA GLN A 94 17.01 -17.60 -12.79
C GLN A 94 17.99 -18.57 -12.12
N GLY A 95 17.58 -19.80 -12.03
CA GLY A 95 18.41 -20.89 -11.54
C GLY A 95 18.54 -20.93 -10.02
N SER A 96 17.96 -21.95 -9.42
CA SER A 96 18.38 -22.57 -8.17
C SER A 96 18.56 -21.69 -6.95
N GLY A 97 17.54 -21.30 -6.36
CA GLY A 97 17.66 -20.84 -4.99
C GLY A 97 16.60 -19.83 -4.61
N ASN A 98 15.47 -20.33 -4.17
CA ASN A 98 14.60 -19.52 -3.34
C ASN A 98 15.46 -18.93 -2.22
N ILE A 99 15.56 -17.61 -2.18
CA ILE A 99 16.19 -16.94 -1.04
C ILE A 99 15.42 -17.39 0.19
N LYS A 100 16.10 -18.02 1.13
CA LYS A 100 15.47 -18.61 2.30
C LYS A 100 15.89 -17.88 3.55
N LEU A 101 14.92 -17.37 4.29
CA LEU A 101 15.10 -16.82 5.62
C LEU A 101 14.41 -17.77 6.61
N LYS A 102 15.21 -18.68 7.21
CA LYS A 102 14.70 -19.75 8.07
C LYS A 102 14.90 -19.48 9.57
N GLN A 103 15.00 -18.24 9.95
CA GLN A 103 15.20 -17.85 11.36
C GLN A 103 14.13 -16.88 11.80
N ALA A 104 13.76 -16.97 13.08
CA ALA A 104 12.94 -15.96 13.73
C ALA A 104 13.78 -14.70 13.99
N GLY A 105 13.14 -13.56 14.05
CA GLY A 105 13.79 -12.28 14.36
C GLY A 105 13.15 -11.10 13.67
N ASP A 106 13.74 -9.95 13.91
CA ASP A 106 13.36 -8.69 13.30
C ASP A 106 14.30 -8.37 12.14
N PHE A 107 13.70 -8.06 11.01
CA PHE A 107 14.38 -7.82 9.75
C PHE A 107 13.92 -6.53 9.10
N VAL A 108 14.69 -6.07 8.15
CA VAL A 108 14.35 -4.94 7.30
C VAL A 108 14.59 -5.31 5.84
N LEU A 109 13.60 -5.03 5.00
CA LEU A 109 13.78 -5.00 3.56
C LEU A 109 14.17 -3.59 3.15
N ARG A 110 15.28 -3.46 2.44
CA ARG A 110 15.75 -2.22 1.84
C ARG A 110 15.66 -2.33 0.32
N VAL A 111 15.32 -1.23 -0.32
CA VAL A 111 15.39 -1.09 -1.77
C VAL A 111 16.32 0.05 -2.09
N ASN A 112 17.40 -0.25 -2.79
CA ASN A 112 18.41 0.71 -3.21
C ASN A 112 18.31 0.90 -4.73
N VAL A 113 18.37 2.16 -5.18
CA VAL A 113 18.45 2.53 -6.59
C VAL A 113 19.70 3.37 -6.79
N ALA A 114 20.56 2.95 -7.71
CA ALA A 114 21.86 3.57 -7.96
C ALA A 114 22.65 3.81 -6.66
N GLY A 115 22.63 2.83 -5.75
CA GLY A 115 23.30 2.89 -4.46
C GLY A 115 22.61 3.72 -3.37
N LYS A 116 21.49 4.39 -3.69
CA LYS A 116 20.70 5.17 -2.74
C LYS A 116 19.51 4.37 -2.24
N GLU A 117 19.35 4.26 -0.93
CA GLU A 117 18.18 3.65 -0.32
C GLU A 117 16.95 4.52 -0.58
N ILE A 118 15.91 3.96 -1.22
CA ILE A 118 14.65 4.66 -1.53
C ILE A 118 13.51 4.22 -0.64
N THR A 119 13.61 3.06 -0.01
CA THR A 119 12.62 2.61 0.97
C THR A 119 13.20 1.58 1.93
N ARG A 120 12.60 1.52 3.11
CA ARG A 120 12.96 0.60 4.18
C ARG A 120 11.70 0.10 4.85
N ILE A 121 11.50 -1.22 4.89
CA ILE A 121 10.29 -1.83 5.41
C ILE A 121 10.65 -2.85 6.49
N PRO A 122 10.37 -2.55 7.75
CA PRO A 122 10.59 -3.49 8.84
C PRO A 122 9.59 -4.64 8.80
N PHE A 123 10.04 -5.83 9.12
CA PHE A 123 9.17 -6.98 9.30
C PHE A 123 9.75 -7.97 10.32
N LYS A 124 8.86 -8.74 10.90
CA LYS A 124 9.21 -9.79 11.86
C LYS A 124 8.96 -11.16 11.24
N MET A 125 9.91 -12.06 11.45
CA MET A 125 9.78 -13.47 11.14
C MET A 125 9.52 -14.27 12.40
N SER A 126 8.53 -15.15 12.35
CA SER A 126 8.27 -16.14 13.39
C SER A 126 8.40 -17.54 12.79
N VAL A 127 8.95 -18.46 13.56
CA VAL A 127 9.11 -19.87 13.17
C VAL A 127 8.34 -20.71 14.18
N GLN A 128 7.44 -21.53 13.69
CA GLN A 128 6.68 -22.48 14.49
C GLN A 128 7.00 -23.89 14.00
N ASN A 129 7.52 -24.72 14.89
CA ASN A 129 7.80 -26.11 14.61
C ASN A 129 6.56 -26.98 14.91
N SER A 130 6.35 -28.03 14.13
CA SER A 130 5.20 -28.93 14.29
C SER A 130 5.16 -29.65 15.63
N GLY A 131 6.32 -29.82 16.27
CA GLY A 131 6.45 -30.64 17.50
C GLY A 131 6.38 -32.16 17.22
N ASP A 132 6.15 -32.56 15.99
CA ASP A 132 6.13 -33.98 15.58
C ASP A 132 7.56 -34.47 15.33
N PRO A 133 8.10 -35.36 16.16
CA PRO A 133 9.46 -35.88 15.98
C PRO A 133 9.62 -36.79 14.75
N PHE A 134 8.53 -37.32 14.25
CA PHE A 134 8.53 -38.23 13.09
C PHE A 134 8.33 -37.50 11.76
N ASN A 135 7.75 -36.26 11.82
CA ASN A 135 7.57 -35.42 10.66
C ASN A 135 7.84 -33.96 11.02
N PRO A 136 9.09 -33.59 11.29
CA PRO A 136 9.46 -32.26 11.70
C PRO A 136 9.20 -31.25 10.55
N GLN A 137 8.17 -30.43 10.72
CA GLN A 137 7.85 -29.34 9.81
C GLN A 137 7.97 -28.01 10.53
N SER A 138 8.48 -27.02 9.84
CA SER A 138 8.51 -25.63 10.31
C SER A 138 7.61 -24.77 9.45
N THR A 139 6.76 -23.99 10.11
CA THR A 139 5.96 -22.96 9.48
C THR A 139 6.59 -21.61 9.77
N TYR A 140 6.74 -20.81 8.74
CA TYR A 140 7.36 -19.49 8.80
C TYR A 140 6.29 -18.44 8.56
N THR A 141 6.17 -17.48 9.46
CA THR A 141 5.19 -16.40 9.36
C THR A 141 5.91 -15.06 9.31
N LYS A 142 5.50 -14.22 8.38
CA LYS A 142 6.02 -12.87 8.23
C LYS A 142 4.95 -11.87 8.66
N GLU A 143 5.32 -10.95 9.52
CA GLU A 143 4.47 -9.84 9.96
C GLU A 143 5.19 -8.51 9.77
N GLY A 144 4.43 -7.51 9.36
CA GLY A 144 4.97 -6.19 9.09
C GLY A 144 3.87 -5.14 9.06
N PRO A 145 4.16 -3.93 8.60
CA PRO A 145 3.21 -2.81 8.60
C PRO A 145 1.88 -3.11 7.91
N TRP A 146 1.89 -3.99 6.91
CA TRP A 146 0.66 -4.43 6.22
C TRP A 146 -0.40 -5.04 7.14
N SER A 147 -0.03 -5.53 8.31
CA SER A 147 -1.00 -6.03 9.28
C SER A 147 -1.82 -4.91 9.94
N LYS A 148 -1.30 -3.70 9.94
CA LYS A 148 -1.90 -2.53 10.59
C LYS A 148 -2.39 -1.48 9.62
N LEU A 149 -1.92 -1.50 8.38
CA LEU A 149 -2.21 -0.49 7.39
C LEU A 149 -3.30 -0.92 6.42
N GLY A 150 -4.06 0.05 5.97
CA GLY A 150 -4.90 0.02 4.80
C GLY A 150 -4.85 1.38 4.12
N TYR A 151 -5.52 1.52 3.01
CA TYR A 151 -5.69 2.82 2.38
C TYR A 151 -6.99 2.92 1.61
N ILE A 152 -7.53 4.13 1.56
CA ILE A 152 -8.64 4.52 0.69
C ILE A 152 -8.01 5.06 -0.59
N SER A 153 -8.38 4.49 -1.74
CA SER A 153 -7.98 5.02 -3.04
C SER A 153 -9.14 5.71 -3.74
N VAL A 154 -8.83 6.83 -4.36
CA VAL A 154 -9.79 7.70 -5.05
C VAL A 154 -9.25 8.02 -6.44
N ASN A 155 -10.13 7.98 -7.44
CA ASN A 155 -9.79 8.44 -8.78
C ASN A 155 -9.99 9.96 -8.87
N PRO A 156 -8.92 10.76 -8.97
CA PRO A 156 -9.07 12.22 -8.99
C PRO A 156 -9.72 12.73 -10.29
N GLU A 157 -9.70 11.93 -11.37
CA GLU A 157 -10.29 12.31 -12.66
C GLU A 157 -11.79 12.00 -12.75
N ARG A 158 -12.34 11.21 -11.83
CA ARG A 158 -13.72 10.70 -11.88
C ARG A 158 -14.36 10.73 -10.50
N ALA A 159 -14.93 11.88 -10.16
CA ALA A 159 -15.52 12.11 -8.85
C ALA A 159 -16.70 11.18 -8.52
N GLU A 160 -17.37 10.64 -9.56
CA GLU A 160 -18.50 9.70 -9.43
C GLU A 160 -18.06 8.25 -9.18
N ASP A 161 -16.77 7.95 -9.32
CA ASP A 161 -16.27 6.61 -9.04
C ASP A 161 -16.41 6.30 -7.53
N PRO A 162 -16.69 5.04 -7.19
CA PRO A 162 -16.73 4.64 -5.79
C PRO A 162 -15.32 4.72 -5.20
N ILE A 163 -15.23 5.16 -3.96
CA ILE A 163 -13.99 4.98 -3.22
C ILE A 163 -13.71 3.48 -3.04
N THR A 164 -12.44 3.14 -3.03
CA THR A 164 -12.01 1.76 -2.86
C THR A 164 -11.19 1.65 -1.59
N PHE A 165 -11.55 0.72 -0.71
CA PHE A 165 -10.73 0.39 0.43
C PHE A 165 -9.82 -0.79 0.11
N ASN A 166 -8.54 -0.67 0.45
CA ASN A 166 -7.50 -1.65 0.18
C ASN A 166 -6.84 -2.06 1.49
N TRP A 167 -6.60 -3.35 1.66
CA TRP A 167 -5.98 -3.90 2.87
C TRP A 167 -5.27 -5.22 2.56
N TRP A 168 -4.61 -5.76 3.57
CA TRP A 168 -3.98 -7.08 3.49
C TRP A 168 -4.59 -8.00 4.53
N GLY A 169 -4.77 -9.26 4.17
CA GLY A 169 -5.35 -10.27 5.05
C GLY A 169 -4.75 -11.65 4.82
N ARG A 170 -4.88 -12.50 5.82
CA ARG A 170 -4.50 -13.92 5.76
C ARG A 170 -5.50 -14.78 6.53
N ILE A 171 -5.55 -16.07 6.22
CA ILE A 171 -6.46 -17.02 6.88
C ILE A 171 -6.30 -17.02 8.40
N GLY A 172 -5.06 -16.89 8.91
CA GLY A 172 -4.80 -16.90 10.36
C GLY A 172 -5.47 -15.79 11.16
N GLU A 173 -5.99 -14.76 10.50
CA GLU A 173 -6.76 -13.69 11.16
C GLU A 173 -8.25 -13.99 11.24
N LEU A 174 -8.73 -14.97 10.46
CA LEU A 174 -10.15 -15.31 10.42
C LEU A 174 -10.55 -16.19 11.60
N PRO A 175 -11.78 -16.07 12.09
CA PRO A 175 -12.22 -16.73 13.35
C PRO A 175 -12.01 -18.23 13.38
N ASN A 176 -12.10 -18.88 12.25
CA ASN A 176 -12.04 -20.34 12.14
C ASN A 176 -10.72 -20.84 11.54
N GLY A 177 -9.75 -19.97 11.29
CA GLY A 177 -8.51 -20.31 10.60
C GLY A 177 -8.74 -20.90 9.19
N LYS A 178 -9.92 -20.68 8.63
CA LYS A 178 -10.32 -21.13 7.29
C LYS A 178 -10.63 -19.93 6.40
N GLY A 179 -10.56 -20.12 5.09
CA GLY A 179 -10.94 -19.10 4.14
C GLY A 179 -12.36 -18.56 4.40
N GLY A 180 -12.56 -17.29 4.19
CA GLY A 180 -13.84 -16.65 4.48
C GLY A 180 -14.06 -15.34 3.73
N MET A 181 -15.32 -14.97 3.67
CA MET A 181 -15.75 -13.71 3.07
C MET A 181 -15.56 -12.56 4.04
N MET A 182 -15.00 -11.47 3.52
CA MET A 182 -14.80 -10.23 4.26
C MET A 182 -15.82 -9.19 3.84
N THR A 183 -16.26 -8.41 4.81
CA THR A 183 -17.09 -7.21 4.63
C THR A 183 -16.29 -6.00 5.08
N VAL A 184 -16.34 -4.94 4.29
CA VAL A 184 -15.82 -3.61 4.65
C VAL A 184 -17.03 -2.73 4.95
N GLN A 185 -17.05 -2.08 6.10
CA GLN A 185 -18.06 -1.09 6.49
C GLN A 185 -17.36 0.24 6.80
N ILE A 186 -17.96 1.35 6.38
CA ILE A 186 -17.60 2.66 6.91
C ILE A 186 -18.68 3.07 7.90
N MET A 187 -18.22 3.38 9.11
CA MET A 187 -19.07 3.81 10.21
C MET A 187 -18.78 5.28 10.54
N ARG A 188 -19.81 6.04 10.83
CA ARG A 188 -19.71 7.40 11.38
C ARG A 188 -20.64 7.52 12.57
N SER A 189 -20.12 7.90 13.72
CA SER A 189 -20.90 8.02 14.98
C SER A 189 -21.77 6.77 15.26
N GLY A 190 -21.19 5.58 15.08
CA GLY A 190 -21.86 4.29 15.28
C GLY A 190 -22.85 3.88 14.19
N LYS A 191 -23.08 4.70 13.17
CA LYS A 191 -24.00 4.40 12.06
C LYS A 191 -23.22 3.98 10.81
N GLU A 192 -23.65 2.88 10.17
CA GLU A 192 -23.11 2.46 8.87
C GLU A 192 -23.53 3.45 7.76
N VAL A 193 -22.54 4.01 7.06
CA VAL A 193 -22.77 4.92 5.92
C VAL A 193 -22.41 4.28 4.59
N ALA A 194 -21.49 3.32 4.59
CA ALA A 194 -21.14 2.58 3.40
C ALA A 194 -20.76 1.13 3.75
N VAL A 195 -20.97 0.24 2.77
CA VAL A 195 -20.66 -1.18 2.92
C VAL A 195 -20.22 -1.80 1.60
N SER A 196 -19.36 -2.81 1.69
CA SER A 196 -19.07 -3.71 0.57
C SER A 196 -18.79 -5.11 1.10
N LYS A 197 -19.36 -6.13 0.44
CA LYS A 197 -19.18 -7.54 0.78
C LYS A 197 -18.42 -8.25 -0.34
N GLY A 198 -17.78 -9.37 -0.02
CA GLY A 198 -17.35 -10.32 -1.04
C GLY A 198 -15.84 -10.38 -1.33
N SER A 199 -14.97 -9.85 -0.48
CA SER A 199 -13.56 -10.21 -0.55
C SER A 199 -13.32 -11.55 0.13
N PHE A 200 -12.78 -12.51 -0.61
CA PHE A 200 -12.44 -13.81 -0.05
C PHE A 200 -10.98 -13.88 0.34
N ILE A 201 -10.72 -14.16 1.61
CA ILE A 201 -9.37 -14.42 2.12
C ILE A 201 -9.18 -15.92 2.19
N SER A 202 -8.21 -16.44 1.43
CA SER A 202 -8.00 -17.88 1.25
C SER A 202 -6.57 -18.35 1.47
N LYS A 203 -5.62 -17.42 1.61
CA LYS A 203 -4.21 -17.78 1.72
C LYS A 203 -3.73 -17.75 3.16
N LYS A 204 -2.83 -18.65 3.52
CA LYS A 204 -2.09 -18.61 4.78
C LYS A 204 -1.13 -17.42 4.80
N SER A 205 -0.46 -17.15 3.67
CA SER A 205 0.33 -15.93 3.47
C SER A 205 -0.56 -14.69 3.34
N TRP A 206 0.03 -13.52 3.57
CA TRP A 206 -0.65 -12.25 3.34
C TRP A 206 -1.06 -12.11 1.87
N GLN A 207 -2.27 -11.66 1.65
CA GLN A 207 -2.81 -11.34 0.33
C GLN A 207 -3.43 -9.96 0.34
N SER A 208 -3.25 -9.21 -0.73
CA SER A 208 -3.97 -7.95 -0.94
C SER A 208 -5.44 -8.23 -1.23
N ALA A 209 -6.27 -7.34 -0.75
CA ALA A 209 -7.70 -7.33 -1.02
C ALA A 209 -8.15 -5.89 -1.20
N SER A 210 -9.14 -5.69 -2.05
CA SER A 210 -9.72 -4.37 -2.30
C SER A 210 -11.21 -4.47 -2.50
N ARG A 211 -11.94 -3.41 -2.11
CA ARG A 211 -13.39 -3.32 -2.35
C ARG A 211 -13.82 -1.91 -2.65
N LYS A 212 -14.59 -1.79 -3.73
CA LYS A 212 -15.37 -0.59 -4.06
C LYS A 212 -16.54 -0.50 -3.10
N LEU A 213 -16.75 0.64 -2.50
CA LEU A 213 -17.79 0.86 -1.50
C LEU A 213 -19.09 1.31 -2.13
N LYS A 214 -20.19 0.88 -1.52
CA LYS A 214 -21.55 1.25 -1.86
C LYS A 214 -22.20 1.97 -0.69
N GLN A 215 -23.17 2.84 -0.98
CA GLN A 215 -23.96 3.48 0.08
C GLN A 215 -24.75 2.41 0.86
N SER A 216 -24.95 2.64 2.14
CA SER A 216 -25.74 1.74 2.99
C SER A 216 -27.24 1.98 2.89
N GLY A 217 -28.03 1.00 3.31
CA GLY A 217 -29.48 1.08 3.37
C GLY A 217 -30.16 1.00 2.00
N SER A 218 -31.21 1.80 1.79
CA SER A 218 -32.01 1.82 0.57
C SER A 218 -31.23 2.18 -0.69
N ASN A 219 -30.10 2.86 -0.52
CA ASN A 219 -29.23 3.32 -1.60
C ASN A 219 -28.07 2.35 -1.90
N SER A 220 -28.13 1.11 -1.44
CA SER A 220 -27.03 0.12 -1.53
C SER A 220 -26.57 -0.21 -2.96
N ARG A 221 -27.32 0.20 -3.99
CA ARG A 221 -26.89 0.09 -5.40
C ARG A 221 -25.97 1.22 -5.84
N ASN A 222 -26.05 2.38 -5.17
CA ASN A 222 -25.27 3.54 -5.54
C ASN A 222 -23.82 3.42 -5.05
N ASN A 223 -22.92 4.04 -5.80
CA ASN A 223 -21.54 4.18 -5.38
C ASN A 223 -21.49 5.05 -4.11
N PHE A 224 -20.56 4.72 -3.22
CA PHE A 224 -20.15 5.62 -2.14
C PHE A 224 -18.89 6.35 -2.59
N THR A 225 -19.05 7.62 -2.90
CA THR A 225 -18.03 8.46 -3.52
C THR A 225 -17.20 9.22 -2.50
N LEU A 226 -16.15 9.91 -2.96
CA LEU A 226 -15.40 10.83 -2.10
C LEU A 226 -16.30 11.97 -1.58
N ALA A 227 -17.20 12.49 -2.42
CA ALA A 227 -18.14 13.54 -2.01
C ALA A 227 -19.08 13.06 -0.89
N ASP A 228 -19.57 11.80 -0.95
CA ASP A 228 -20.37 11.24 0.14
C ASP A 228 -19.57 11.14 1.45
N LEU A 229 -18.31 10.71 1.37
CA LEU A 229 -17.44 10.58 2.54
C LEU A 229 -17.14 11.94 3.17
N THR A 230 -16.87 12.95 2.34
CA THR A 230 -16.44 14.28 2.80
C THR A 230 -17.57 15.25 3.06
N GLN A 231 -18.83 14.84 2.87
CA GLN A 231 -20.01 15.65 3.14
C GLN A 231 -20.07 16.16 4.60
N ASN A 232 -19.49 15.42 5.51
CA ASN A 232 -19.50 15.76 6.92
C ASN A 232 -18.12 15.58 7.54
N ASP A 233 -17.66 16.58 8.25
CA ASP A 233 -16.43 16.49 9.02
C ASP A 233 -16.56 15.50 10.19
N GLY A 234 -15.43 14.94 10.59
CA GLY A 234 -15.33 14.04 11.74
C GLY A 234 -14.50 12.79 11.49
N THR A 235 -14.58 11.89 12.45
CA THR A 235 -13.89 10.61 12.41
C THR A 235 -14.78 9.53 11.84
N TYR A 236 -14.23 8.78 10.91
CA TYR A 236 -14.83 7.62 10.29
C TYR A 236 -14.04 6.36 10.67
N GLU A 237 -14.75 5.29 10.97
CA GLU A 237 -14.15 3.99 11.20
C GLU A 237 -14.36 3.12 9.96
N VAL A 238 -13.28 2.58 9.42
CA VAL A 238 -13.34 1.55 8.38
C VAL A 238 -13.21 0.20 9.06
N VAL A 239 -14.30 -0.52 9.16
CA VAL A 239 -14.40 -1.78 9.90
C VAL A 239 -14.34 -2.96 8.95
N LEU A 240 -13.37 -3.84 9.18
CA LEU A 240 -13.20 -5.10 8.49
C LEU A 240 -13.86 -6.21 9.30
N LYS A 241 -14.80 -6.94 8.70
CA LYS A 241 -15.49 -8.06 9.35
C LYS A 241 -15.35 -9.36 8.58
N ALA A 242 -15.28 -10.47 9.32
CA ALA A 242 -15.47 -11.82 8.80
C ALA A 242 -16.72 -12.42 9.47
N GLY A 243 -17.81 -12.51 8.74
CA GLY A 243 -19.14 -12.72 9.33
C GLY A 243 -19.46 -11.57 10.28
N ASP A 244 -19.87 -11.90 11.51
CA ASP A 244 -20.20 -10.90 12.54
C ASP A 244 -18.96 -10.42 13.32
N LYS A 245 -17.83 -11.09 13.17
CA LYS A 245 -16.63 -10.76 13.93
C LYS A 245 -15.86 -9.61 13.26
N THR A 246 -15.60 -8.55 14.03
CA THR A 246 -14.66 -7.49 13.64
C THR A 246 -13.23 -8.03 13.70
N ILE A 247 -12.52 -7.89 12.59
CA ILE A 247 -11.12 -8.30 12.45
C ILE A 247 -10.20 -7.12 12.72
N ARG A 248 -10.52 -5.97 12.12
CA ARG A 248 -9.77 -4.72 12.29
C ARG A 248 -10.68 -3.51 12.14
N THR A 249 -10.30 -2.42 12.79
CA THR A 249 -10.91 -1.11 12.62
C THR A 249 -9.81 -0.11 12.33
N TYR A 250 -9.95 0.64 11.26
CA TYR A 250 -9.05 1.71 10.85
C TYR A 250 -9.72 3.05 11.05
N ILE A 251 -8.93 4.11 11.19
CA ILE A 251 -9.43 5.46 11.41
C ILE A 251 -9.13 6.33 10.20
N ALA A 252 -10.15 6.98 9.67
CA ALA A 252 -10.04 8.03 8.66
C ALA A 252 -10.64 9.32 9.22
N THR A 253 -10.06 10.46 8.88
CA THR A 253 -10.52 11.79 9.35
C THR A 253 -10.91 12.65 8.17
N VAL A 254 -12.06 13.29 8.27
CA VAL A 254 -12.51 14.34 7.37
C VAL A 254 -12.50 15.66 8.12
N SER A 255 -11.90 16.70 7.53
CA SER A 255 -11.84 18.02 8.10
C SER A 255 -11.87 19.08 7.00
N GLY A 256 -12.73 20.09 7.16
CA GLY A 256 -12.93 21.13 6.16
C GLY A 256 -13.44 20.60 4.83
N GLY A 257 -14.29 19.56 4.86
CA GLY A 257 -14.82 18.91 3.66
C GLY A 257 -13.80 18.10 2.86
N LYS A 258 -12.66 17.73 3.47
CA LYS A 258 -11.59 16.99 2.82
C LYS A 258 -11.17 15.77 3.64
N LEU A 259 -11.01 14.65 2.97
CA LEU A 259 -10.36 13.48 3.57
C LEU A 259 -8.89 13.81 3.85
N GLN A 260 -8.47 13.59 5.07
CA GLN A 260 -7.12 13.94 5.51
C GLN A 260 -6.15 12.80 5.20
N HIS A 261 -4.97 13.15 4.70
CA HIS A 261 -3.88 12.20 4.58
C HIS A 261 -3.37 11.80 5.98
N HIS A 262 -2.86 10.58 6.07
CA HIS A 262 -2.16 10.15 7.28
C HIS A 262 -1.01 11.12 7.59
N PRO A 263 -0.79 11.52 8.84
CA PRO A 263 0.27 12.48 9.19
C PRO A 263 1.66 12.08 8.67
N ARG A 264 1.95 10.76 8.64
CA ARG A 264 3.22 10.22 8.11
C ARG A 264 3.33 10.21 6.58
N SER A 265 2.28 10.58 5.84
CA SER A 265 2.31 10.71 4.38
C SER A 265 2.72 12.10 3.90
N ALA A 266 3.31 12.93 4.76
CA ALA A 266 3.83 14.23 4.39
C ALA A 266 4.98 14.10 3.38
N MET A 267 5.06 15.09 2.46
CA MET A 267 6.03 15.04 1.36
C MET A 267 7.49 15.15 1.81
N ASP A 268 7.73 15.84 2.91
CA ASP A 268 9.03 16.01 3.54
C ASP A 268 9.47 14.77 4.34
N TYR A 269 8.57 13.80 4.50
CA TYR A 269 8.86 12.58 5.21
C TYR A 269 9.75 11.67 4.36
N SER A 270 10.90 11.30 4.88
CA SER A 270 11.82 10.42 4.16
C SER A 270 11.23 9.02 3.99
N PRO A 271 11.15 8.47 2.78
CA PRO A 271 10.72 7.08 2.58
C PRO A 271 11.67 6.06 3.22
N HIS A 272 12.88 6.48 3.61
CA HIS A 272 13.79 5.66 4.39
C HIS A 272 13.37 5.53 5.86
N ALA A 273 12.67 6.54 6.38
CA ALA A 273 12.19 6.54 7.76
C ALA A 273 10.79 5.97 7.87
N ASP A 274 9.98 6.11 6.81
CA ASP A 274 8.59 5.67 6.81
C ASP A 274 8.19 5.03 5.47
N TYR A 275 7.34 4.04 5.55
CA TYR A 275 6.77 3.31 4.43
C TYR A 275 5.37 3.85 4.02
N ILE A 276 4.83 4.86 4.71
CA ILE A 276 3.56 5.53 4.37
C ILE A 276 3.81 6.68 3.39
N THR A 277 4.42 6.36 2.30
CA THR A 277 4.58 7.23 1.14
C THR A 277 4.35 6.37 -0.11
N PRO A 278 3.93 6.95 -1.20
CA PRO A 278 3.49 8.29 -1.50
C PRO A 278 2.00 8.54 -1.19
N LYS A 279 1.53 9.80 -1.37
CA LYS A 279 0.11 10.17 -1.33
C LYS A 279 -0.68 9.68 -2.53
N VAL A 280 -0.02 9.25 -3.57
CA VAL A 280 -0.61 8.67 -4.77
C VAL A 280 -0.08 7.27 -4.97
N ILE A 281 -0.92 6.41 -5.50
CA ILE A 281 -0.57 5.05 -5.87
C ILE A 281 -0.85 4.81 -7.34
N TYR A 282 -0.22 3.78 -7.86
CA TYR A 282 -0.47 3.33 -9.20
C TYR A 282 -1.52 2.22 -9.19
N ASN A 283 -2.59 2.41 -9.94
CA ASN A 283 -3.60 1.38 -10.15
C ASN A 283 -3.50 0.86 -11.58
N GLY A 284 -2.70 -0.17 -11.78
CA GLY A 284 -2.49 -0.81 -13.07
C GLY A 284 -3.01 -2.23 -13.11
N SER A 285 -3.78 -2.54 -14.12
CA SER A 285 -4.28 -3.89 -14.41
C SER A 285 -3.75 -4.37 -15.75
N GLY A 286 -2.44 -4.56 -15.86
CA GLY A 286 -1.84 -5.33 -16.95
C GLY A 286 -1.87 -4.73 -18.36
N SER A 287 -2.64 -3.68 -18.65
CA SER A 287 -2.59 -2.96 -19.92
C SER A 287 -2.23 -1.49 -19.71
N ALA A 288 -1.35 -0.96 -20.54
CA ALA A 288 -0.89 0.43 -20.46
C ALA A 288 -2.03 1.47 -20.47
N SER A 289 -3.17 1.14 -21.08
CA SER A 289 -4.34 2.02 -21.16
C SER A 289 -5.12 2.14 -19.85
N ASN A 290 -4.90 1.24 -18.88
CA ASN A 290 -5.63 1.22 -17.60
C ASN A 290 -4.79 1.71 -16.42
N ASN A 291 -3.59 2.18 -16.70
CA ASN A 291 -2.66 2.66 -15.71
C ASN A 291 -3.03 4.08 -15.25
N LYS A 292 -3.51 4.21 -14.03
CA LYS A 292 -3.94 5.49 -13.47
C LYS A 292 -3.27 5.75 -12.15
N MET A 293 -2.90 7.01 -11.95
CA MET A 293 -2.55 7.50 -10.62
C MET A 293 -3.85 7.70 -9.83
N MET A 294 -3.85 7.20 -8.60
CA MET A 294 -4.97 7.29 -7.66
C MET A 294 -4.48 7.98 -6.40
N ASP A 295 -5.29 8.89 -5.87
CA ASP A 295 -4.99 9.43 -4.54
C ASP A 295 -5.09 8.31 -3.50
N ALA A 296 -4.09 8.24 -2.64
CA ALA A 296 -3.98 7.25 -1.57
C ALA A 296 -4.06 7.93 -0.20
N TYR A 297 -5.08 7.56 0.55
CA TYR A 297 -5.28 8.02 1.93
C TYR A 297 -5.02 6.84 2.86
N TRP A 298 -3.82 6.78 3.40
CA TRP A 298 -3.41 5.74 4.32
C TRP A 298 -4.13 5.86 5.65
N VAL A 299 -4.50 4.72 6.20
CA VAL A 299 -5.16 4.58 7.50
C VAL A 299 -4.51 3.46 8.31
N GLU A 300 -4.43 3.64 9.61
CA GLU A 300 -3.92 2.62 10.54
C GLU A 300 -5.04 2.06 11.42
N THR A 301 -4.82 0.84 11.90
CA THR A 301 -5.69 0.23 12.89
C THR A 301 -5.64 0.99 14.22
N LYS A 302 -6.77 1.05 14.88
CA LYS A 302 -6.90 1.48 16.28
C LYS A 302 -5.95 0.71 17.18
#